data_c7468bb6a1dbe7a3cb1fc0dca237b603
#
_entry.id   c7468bb6a1dbe7a3cb1fc0dca237b603
#
_cell.length_a   1.000
_cell.length_b   1.000
_cell.length_c   1.000
_cell.angle_alpha   90.00
_cell.angle_beta   90.00
_cell.angle_gamma   90.00
#
_symmetry.space_group_name_H-M   'P 1'
#
loop_
_entity.id
_entity.type
_entity.pdbx_description
1 polymer ?
#
loop_
_entity_poly.entity_id
_entity_poly.type
_entity_poly.pdbx_seq_one_letter_code
_entity_poly.pdbx_strand_id
1 'polypeptide(L)'
;FLIRLDFANHITLGRFDRYMYPFYIKDRERGISDEEIFETIEEFFVSLNFDTDLYFGVQQGDNGQSMVLGGFDKNGKSMFNELSKMCMDASMELLLIDPKINLRVGRDTPQELFEYATHMTKKGLGFPQYCNDDVVVPGLVKLGYDIDDALNYAVAACWEFIIPGRGADVPNLETMDFPHVVSDVIAEKLEECDTFAELLG
;
A
#
# COMPACT_ATOMS: atom_id res chain seq x y z
N PHE A 1 12.42 3.63 14.10
CA PHE A 1 12.28 4.44 15.32
C PHE A 1 10.82 4.72 15.64
N LEU A 2 10.07 5.40 14.75
CA LEU A 2 8.65 5.74 14.95
C LEU A 2 7.78 4.48 15.20
N ILE A 3 7.97 3.44 14.41
CA ILE A 3 7.20 2.19 14.54
C ILE A 3 7.43 1.54 15.90
N ARG A 4 8.67 1.52 16.41
CA ARG A 4 9.01 0.82 17.64
C ARG A 4 8.77 1.62 18.92
N LEU A 5 9.03 2.92 18.90
CA LEU A 5 8.95 3.75 20.10
C LEU A 5 7.60 4.42 20.28
N ASP A 6 6.95 4.78 19.19
CA ASP A 6 5.68 5.51 19.22
C ASP A 6 4.47 4.61 18.93
N PHE A 7 4.69 3.30 18.73
CA PHE A 7 3.64 2.33 18.34
C PHE A 7 2.84 2.83 17.12
N ALA A 8 3.53 3.49 16.19
CA ALA A 8 2.89 4.05 15.02
C ALA A 8 2.48 2.93 14.07
N ASN A 9 1.19 2.83 13.84
CA ASN A 9 0.55 1.87 12.95
C ASN A 9 0.14 2.55 11.64
N HIS A 10 -0.05 1.77 10.57
CA HIS A 10 -0.47 2.26 9.26
C HIS A 10 0.48 3.30 8.65
N ILE A 11 1.78 3.15 8.88
CA ILE A 11 2.77 4.04 8.29
C ILE A 11 2.81 3.83 6.79
N THR A 12 2.63 4.91 6.04
CA THR A 12 2.81 4.92 4.61
C THR A 12 4.24 5.31 4.28
N LEU A 13 4.99 4.37 3.71
CA LEU A 13 6.34 4.60 3.24
C LEU A 13 6.36 5.44 1.93
N GLY A 14 5.18 5.67 1.36
CA GLY A 14 5.03 6.48 0.17
C GLY A 14 5.74 5.88 -1.05
N ARG A 15 6.16 6.72 -1.96
CA ARG A 15 6.89 6.35 -3.19
C ARG A 15 8.35 6.06 -2.87
N PHE A 16 8.60 4.93 -2.22
CA PHE A 16 9.89 4.55 -1.67
C PHE A 16 10.99 4.52 -2.73
N ASP A 17 10.73 3.89 -3.85
CA ASP A 17 11.66 3.78 -4.98
C ASP A 17 12.03 5.13 -5.62
N ARG A 18 11.22 6.17 -5.41
CA ARG A 18 11.48 7.49 -5.95
C ARG A 18 12.40 8.31 -5.04
N TYR A 19 12.05 8.41 -3.74
CA TYR A 19 12.83 9.26 -2.84
C TYR A 19 14.11 8.58 -2.34
N MET A 20 14.16 7.23 -2.33
CA MET A 20 15.36 6.48 -1.96
C MET A 20 16.32 6.23 -3.12
N TYR A 21 15.85 6.30 -4.39
CA TYR A 21 16.69 6.02 -5.54
C TYR A 21 17.96 6.88 -5.64
N PRO A 22 17.96 8.19 -5.31
CA PRO A 22 19.19 8.99 -5.27
C PRO A 22 20.22 8.49 -4.25
N PHE A 23 19.79 7.84 -3.18
CA PHE A 23 20.69 7.24 -2.19
C PHE A 23 21.26 5.92 -2.71
N TYR A 24 20.43 5.09 -3.32
CA TYR A 24 20.86 3.90 -4.04
C TYR A 24 21.99 4.23 -5.04
N ILE A 25 21.80 5.23 -5.90
CA ILE A 25 22.83 5.65 -6.87
C ILE A 25 24.12 6.07 -6.17
N LYS A 26 24.03 6.86 -5.10
CA LYS A 26 25.22 7.28 -4.34
C LYS A 26 25.98 6.10 -3.71
N ASP A 27 25.27 5.12 -3.22
CA ASP A 27 25.88 3.94 -2.62
C ASP A 27 26.56 3.09 -3.69
N ARG A 28 25.95 2.94 -4.88
CA ARG A 28 26.60 2.32 -6.04
C ARG A 28 27.86 3.08 -6.47
N GLU A 29 27.83 4.41 -6.49
CA GLU A 29 29.02 5.25 -6.79
C GLU A 29 30.14 5.08 -5.74
N ARG A 30 29.80 4.77 -4.50
CA ARG A 30 30.76 4.45 -3.42
C ARG A 30 31.29 3.03 -3.48
N GLY A 31 30.79 2.19 -4.39
CA GLY A 31 31.20 0.82 -4.56
C GLY A 31 30.46 -0.19 -3.69
N ILE A 32 29.35 0.22 -3.03
CA ILE A 32 28.46 -0.72 -2.35
C ILE A 32 27.82 -1.65 -3.41
N SER A 33 27.86 -2.93 -3.18
CA SER A 33 27.31 -3.92 -4.12
C SER A 33 25.77 -3.94 -4.09
N ASP A 34 25.16 -4.47 -5.15
CA ASP A 34 23.72 -4.66 -5.18
C ASP A 34 23.26 -5.67 -4.12
N GLU A 35 24.11 -6.66 -3.81
CA GLU A 35 23.86 -7.66 -2.79
C GLU A 35 23.79 -7.01 -1.39
N GLU A 36 24.74 -6.12 -1.05
CA GLU A 36 24.73 -5.40 0.24
C GLU A 36 23.52 -4.48 0.37
N ILE A 37 23.12 -3.81 -0.72
CA ILE A 37 21.92 -2.97 -0.74
C ILE A 37 20.67 -3.84 -0.58
N PHE A 38 20.63 -4.98 -1.24
CA PHE A 38 19.51 -5.91 -1.15
C PHE A 38 19.34 -6.46 0.28
N GLU A 39 20.44 -6.92 0.91
CA GLU A 39 20.43 -7.32 2.33
C GLU A 39 19.90 -6.20 3.24
N THR A 40 20.30 -4.95 2.99
CA THR A 40 19.81 -3.79 3.76
C THR A 40 18.29 -3.59 3.59
N ILE A 41 17.76 -3.82 2.37
CA ILE A 41 16.29 -3.77 2.12
C ILE A 41 15.59 -4.89 2.87
N GLU A 42 16.14 -6.10 2.87
CA GLU A 42 15.58 -7.23 3.59
C GLU A 42 15.57 -6.99 5.10
N GLU A 43 16.66 -6.49 5.68
CA GLU A 43 16.73 -6.09 7.09
C GLU A 43 15.68 -5.03 7.43
N PHE A 44 15.50 -4.05 6.53
CA PHE A 44 14.45 -3.05 6.70
C PHE A 44 13.06 -3.70 6.69
N PHE A 45 12.76 -4.60 5.76
CA PHE A 45 11.47 -5.29 5.70
C PHE A 45 11.24 -6.16 6.95
N VAL A 46 12.25 -6.90 7.40
CA VAL A 46 12.17 -7.64 8.66
C VAL A 46 11.86 -6.70 9.82
N SER A 47 12.48 -5.50 9.86
CA SER A 47 12.24 -4.53 10.93
C SER A 47 10.80 -4.01 11.00
N LEU A 48 10.08 -3.99 9.88
CA LEU A 48 8.67 -3.59 9.82
C LEU A 48 7.71 -4.63 10.44
N ASN A 49 8.18 -5.88 10.59
CA ASN A 49 7.36 -7.01 11.07
C ASN A 49 7.68 -7.43 12.51
N PHE A 50 8.43 -6.64 13.26
CA PHE A 50 8.80 -6.99 14.65
C PHE A 50 7.66 -6.94 15.66
N ASP A 51 6.68 -6.09 15.43
CA ASP A 51 5.51 -5.95 16.27
C ASP A 51 4.28 -6.14 15.39
N THR A 52 3.65 -7.29 15.55
CA THR A 52 2.61 -7.77 14.64
C THR A 52 1.20 -7.74 15.25
N ASP A 53 1.04 -7.17 16.44
CA ASP A 53 -0.24 -7.13 17.15
C ASP A 53 -0.95 -5.78 16.98
N LEU A 54 -1.24 -5.40 15.73
CA LEU A 54 -1.96 -4.17 15.44
C LEU A 54 -3.36 -4.13 16.09
N TYR A 55 -4.08 -5.24 16.00
CA TYR A 55 -5.41 -5.42 16.59
C TYR A 55 -5.41 -6.66 17.44
N PHE A 56 -5.21 -6.49 18.74
CA PHE A 56 -5.07 -7.57 19.69
C PHE A 56 -6.19 -8.62 19.56
N GLY A 57 -5.82 -9.85 19.19
CA GLY A 57 -6.73 -10.97 19.04
C GLY A 57 -7.61 -10.98 17.77
N VAL A 58 -7.48 -10.00 16.89
CA VAL A 58 -8.30 -9.89 15.67
C VAL A 58 -7.48 -10.07 14.42
N GLN A 59 -6.33 -9.39 14.32
CA GLN A 59 -5.47 -9.44 13.14
C GLN A 59 -4.00 -9.47 13.57
N GLN A 60 -3.36 -10.62 13.37
CA GLN A 60 -1.93 -10.79 13.63
C GLN A 60 -1.12 -10.59 12.33
N GLY A 61 0.03 -9.96 12.45
CA GLY A 61 1.01 -9.89 11.39
C GLY A 61 0.77 -8.82 10.33
N ASP A 62 -0.12 -7.86 10.57
CA ASP A 62 -0.40 -6.77 9.63
C ASP A 62 -0.39 -5.43 10.36
N ASN A 63 0.71 -4.69 10.23
CA ASN A 63 0.84 -3.34 10.79
C ASN A 63 0.41 -2.23 9.83
N GLY A 64 -0.12 -2.60 8.65
CA GLY A 64 -0.61 -1.66 7.67
C GLY A 64 0.47 -0.77 7.04
N GLN A 65 1.71 -1.25 7.00
CA GLN A 65 2.84 -0.54 6.39
C GLN A 65 2.73 -0.63 4.87
N SER A 66 2.46 0.48 4.19
CA SER A 66 2.29 0.50 2.73
C SER A 66 3.50 1.13 2.04
N MET A 67 3.96 0.49 0.96
CA MET A 67 5.03 0.97 0.08
C MET A 67 4.54 1.06 -1.35
N VAL A 68 4.80 2.19 -2.01
CA VAL A 68 4.39 2.43 -3.39
C VAL A 68 5.61 2.41 -4.30
N LEU A 69 5.52 1.65 -5.38
CA LEU A 69 6.58 1.49 -6.38
C LEU A 69 6.05 1.84 -7.79
N GLY A 70 6.95 2.29 -8.65
CA GLY A 70 6.67 2.54 -10.06
C GLY A 70 5.83 3.81 -10.30
N GLY A 71 4.88 3.70 -11.24
CA GLY A 71 4.10 4.83 -11.73
C GLY A 71 4.80 5.59 -12.85
N PHE A 72 4.26 6.75 -13.19
CA PHE A 72 4.76 7.56 -14.29
C PHE A 72 5.08 8.99 -13.84
N ASP A 73 6.02 9.62 -14.54
CA ASP A 73 6.24 11.06 -14.43
C ASP A 73 5.26 11.85 -15.32
N LYS A 74 5.35 13.16 -15.27
CA LYS A 74 4.51 14.07 -16.07
C LYS A 74 4.68 13.95 -17.59
N ASN A 75 5.75 13.29 -18.04
CA ASN A 75 6.03 13.05 -19.46
C ASN A 75 5.61 11.63 -19.89
N GLY A 76 4.98 10.86 -18.98
CA GLY A 76 4.60 9.49 -19.23
C GLY A 76 5.75 8.48 -19.15
N LYS A 77 6.92 8.89 -18.65
CA LYS A 77 8.04 7.97 -18.44
C LYS A 77 7.82 7.12 -17.20
N SER A 78 8.01 5.81 -17.35
CA SER A 78 7.98 4.89 -16.20
C SER A 78 9.04 5.27 -15.17
N MET A 79 8.63 5.28 -13.90
CA MET A 79 9.48 5.54 -12.73
C MET A 79 9.93 4.25 -12.04
N PHE A 80 9.52 3.09 -12.56
CA PHE A 80 10.03 1.79 -12.09
C PHE A 80 11.53 1.70 -12.37
N ASN A 81 12.29 1.35 -11.36
CA ASN A 81 13.75 1.32 -11.40
C ASN A 81 14.33 0.10 -10.69
N GLU A 82 15.64 0.00 -10.60
CA GLU A 82 16.36 -1.11 -9.97
C GLU A 82 15.97 -1.29 -8.50
N LEU A 83 15.78 -0.20 -7.77
CA LEU A 83 15.34 -0.26 -6.37
C LEU A 83 13.89 -0.76 -6.24
N SER A 84 13.01 -0.39 -7.18
CA SER A 84 11.65 -0.95 -7.24
C SER A 84 11.69 -2.46 -7.37
N LYS A 85 12.57 -2.96 -8.26
CA LYS A 85 12.75 -4.40 -8.46
C LYS A 85 13.28 -5.07 -7.20
N MET A 86 14.31 -4.53 -6.56
CA MET A 86 14.87 -5.07 -5.31
C MET A 86 13.83 -5.16 -4.20
N CYS A 87 12.98 -4.15 -4.05
CA CYS A 87 11.89 -4.19 -3.06
C CYS A 87 10.87 -5.31 -3.35
N MET A 88 10.54 -5.54 -4.61
CA MET A 88 9.67 -6.65 -5.00
C MET A 88 10.34 -8.01 -4.78
N ASP A 89 11.63 -8.14 -5.12
CA ASP A 89 12.40 -9.36 -4.90
C ASP A 89 12.50 -9.70 -3.41
N ALA A 90 12.81 -8.72 -2.56
CA ALA A 90 12.87 -8.89 -1.11
C ALA A 90 11.50 -9.34 -0.53
N SER A 91 10.40 -8.75 -0.99
CA SER A 91 9.07 -9.17 -0.57
C SER A 91 8.75 -10.62 -1.02
N MET A 92 9.18 -11.03 -2.22
CA MET A 92 9.00 -12.40 -2.72
C MET A 92 9.86 -13.43 -2.01
N GLU A 93 11.02 -13.04 -1.51
CA GLU A 93 11.94 -13.90 -0.79
C GLU A 93 11.55 -14.08 0.67
N LEU A 94 11.29 -12.97 1.36
CA LEU A 94 10.98 -12.98 2.79
C LEU A 94 9.55 -13.47 3.09
N LEU A 95 8.60 -13.28 2.18
CA LEU A 95 7.19 -13.62 2.33
C LEU A 95 6.55 -13.02 3.60
N LEU A 96 6.98 -11.83 3.98
CA LEU A 96 6.44 -11.07 5.09
C LEU A 96 5.23 -10.23 4.63
N ILE A 97 4.34 -9.91 5.56
CA ILE A 97 3.11 -9.15 5.25
C ILE A 97 3.44 -7.67 5.02
N ASP A 98 4.32 -7.12 5.83
CA ASP A 98 4.76 -5.73 5.70
C ASP A 98 6.16 -5.62 5.08
N PRO A 99 6.39 -4.65 4.19
CA PRO A 99 5.42 -3.67 3.72
C PRO A 99 4.49 -4.24 2.64
N LYS A 100 3.24 -3.77 2.63
CA LYS A 100 2.30 -4.04 1.55
C LYS A 100 2.76 -3.31 0.28
N ILE A 101 3.14 -4.07 -0.73
CA ILE A 101 3.63 -3.50 -1.99
C ILE A 101 2.46 -3.08 -2.88
N ASN A 102 2.41 -1.80 -3.22
CA ASN A 102 1.49 -1.22 -4.18
C ASN A 102 2.28 -0.85 -5.44
N LEU A 103 1.96 -1.48 -6.56
CA LEU A 103 2.62 -1.23 -7.84
C LEU A 103 1.74 -0.33 -8.69
N ARG A 104 2.23 0.86 -8.99
CA ARG A 104 1.58 1.78 -9.91
C ARG A 104 1.88 1.40 -11.34
N VAL A 105 0.80 1.20 -12.09
CA VAL A 105 0.82 0.76 -13.50
C VAL A 105 -0.08 1.65 -14.36
N GLY A 106 0.04 1.55 -15.67
CA GLY A 106 -0.82 2.23 -16.63
C GLY A 106 -0.72 1.54 -17.99
N ARG A 107 -1.37 2.10 -19.01
CA ARG A 107 -1.37 1.53 -20.37
C ARG A 107 0.02 1.38 -20.98
N ASP A 108 0.94 2.29 -20.60
CA ASP A 108 2.31 2.31 -21.11
C ASP A 108 3.29 1.51 -20.24
N THR A 109 2.78 0.75 -19.28
CA THR A 109 3.60 -0.18 -18.49
C THR A 109 4.09 -1.30 -19.39
N PRO A 110 5.42 -1.56 -19.42
CA PRO A 110 5.98 -2.67 -20.20
C PRO A 110 5.36 -4.02 -19.83
N GLN A 111 5.11 -4.85 -20.83
CA GLN A 111 4.53 -6.17 -20.63
C GLN A 111 5.39 -7.04 -19.69
N GLU A 112 6.71 -6.92 -19.79
CA GLU A 112 7.66 -7.64 -18.95
C GLU A 112 7.51 -7.30 -17.46
N LEU A 113 7.11 -6.05 -17.14
CA LEU A 113 6.85 -5.66 -15.77
C LEU A 113 5.56 -6.32 -15.23
N PHE A 114 4.51 -6.44 -16.04
CA PHE A 114 3.32 -7.18 -15.64
C PHE A 114 3.63 -8.66 -15.42
N GLU A 115 4.38 -9.28 -16.34
CA GLU A 115 4.80 -10.67 -16.21
C GLU A 115 5.62 -10.88 -14.93
N TYR A 116 6.57 -9.99 -14.66
CA TYR A 116 7.37 -10.01 -13.43
C TYR A 116 6.49 -9.86 -12.18
N ALA A 117 5.59 -8.90 -12.16
CA ALA A 117 4.68 -8.67 -11.05
C ALA A 117 3.73 -9.85 -10.78
N THR A 118 3.35 -10.62 -11.82
CA THR A 118 2.56 -11.85 -11.62
C THR A 118 3.30 -12.94 -10.85
N HIS A 119 4.63 -12.96 -10.89
CA HIS A 119 5.41 -13.88 -10.06
C HIS A 119 5.24 -13.57 -8.58
N MET A 120 5.19 -12.28 -8.22
CA MET A 120 4.89 -11.86 -6.86
C MET A 120 3.44 -12.21 -6.47
N THR A 121 2.46 -11.94 -7.35
CA THR A 121 1.06 -12.32 -7.13
C THR A 121 0.91 -13.82 -6.82
N LYS A 122 1.65 -14.67 -7.53
CA LYS A 122 1.64 -16.13 -7.32
C LYS A 122 2.15 -16.57 -5.94
N LYS A 123 2.91 -15.73 -5.24
CA LYS A 123 3.37 -16.03 -3.86
C LYS A 123 2.23 -16.08 -2.86
N GLY A 124 1.07 -15.50 -3.18
CA GLY A 124 -0.14 -15.62 -2.36
C GLY A 124 -0.25 -14.64 -1.21
N LEU A 125 0.62 -13.64 -1.12
CA LEU A 125 0.57 -12.58 -0.09
C LEU A 125 -0.51 -11.52 -0.34
N GLY A 126 -1.18 -11.55 -1.51
CA GLY A 126 -2.11 -10.50 -1.93
C GLY A 126 -1.40 -9.29 -2.57
N PHE A 127 -0.11 -9.38 -2.80
CA PHE A 127 0.72 -8.33 -3.41
C PHE A 127 1.26 -8.75 -4.78
N PRO A 128 1.66 -7.78 -5.65
CA PRO A 128 1.43 -6.36 -5.46
C PRO A 128 -0.05 -6.01 -5.64
N GLN A 129 -0.50 -4.97 -4.92
CA GLN A 129 -1.77 -4.32 -5.24
C GLN A 129 -1.54 -3.41 -6.45
N TYR A 130 -2.30 -3.59 -7.53
CA TYR A 130 -2.11 -2.81 -8.77
C TYR A 130 -2.92 -1.52 -8.72
N CYS A 131 -2.24 -0.37 -8.79
CA CYS A 131 -2.85 0.94 -8.83
C CYS A 131 -2.75 1.49 -10.27
N ASN A 132 -3.88 1.64 -10.95
CA ASN A 132 -3.91 2.10 -12.34
C ASN A 132 -3.85 3.62 -12.41
N ASP A 133 -2.70 4.17 -12.81
CA ASP A 133 -2.47 5.61 -12.95
C ASP A 133 -3.40 6.26 -13.98
N ASP A 134 -3.81 5.53 -15.04
CA ASP A 134 -4.76 6.05 -16.03
C ASP A 134 -6.16 6.31 -15.45
N VAL A 135 -6.45 5.77 -14.29
CA VAL A 135 -7.73 5.96 -13.57
C VAL A 135 -7.55 6.85 -12.35
N VAL A 136 -6.55 6.55 -11.53
CA VAL A 136 -6.34 7.24 -10.24
C VAL A 136 -5.96 8.70 -10.44
N VAL A 137 -4.98 8.98 -11.31
CA VAL A 137 -4.50 10.34 -11.54
C VAL A 137 -5.61 11.26 -12.09
N PRO A 138 -6.35 10.89 -13.17
CA PRO A 138 -7.48 11.71 -13.61
C PRO A 138 -8.60 11.83 -12.57
N GLY A 139 -8.80 10.78 -11.76
CA GLY A 139 -9.77 10.81 -10.66
C GLY A 139 -9.42 11.86 -9.61
N LEU A 140 -8.17 11.92 -9.18
CA LEU A 140 -7.67 12.92 -8.23
C LEU A 140 -7.75 14.34 -8.80
N VAL A 141 -7.38 14.53 -10.08
CA VAL A 141 -7.53 15.83 -10.75
C VAL A 141 -8.99 16.26 -10.81
N LYS A 142 -9.93 15.34 -11.07
CA LYS A 142 -11.36 15.63 -11.05
C LYS A 142 -11.88 16.02 -9.65
N LEU A 143 -11.24 15.52 -8.59
CA LEU A 143 -11.52 15.91 -7.21
C LEU A 143 -10.93 17.29 -6.85
N GLY A 144 -10.18 17.92 -7.75
CA GLY A 144 -9.65 19.27 -7.58
C GLY A 144 -8.17 19.34 -7.19
N TYR A 145 -7.45 18.23 -7.18
CA TYR A 145 -6.00 18.23 -6.96
C TYR A 145 -5.27 18.74 -8.22
N ASP A 146 -4.14 19.42 -8.00
CA ASP A 146 -3.22 19.76 -9.08
C ASP A 146 -2.63 18.49 -9.70
N ILE A 147 -2.30 18.56 -11.01
CA ILE A 147 -1.76 17.39 -11.72
C ILE A 147 -0.43 16.90 -11.16
N ASP A 148 0.47 17.78 -10.72
CA ASP A 148 1.75 17.39 -10.14
C ASP A 148 1.53 16.73 -8.78
N ASP A 149 0.57 17.19 -7.99
CA ASP A 149 0.15 16.57 -6.75
C ASP A 149 -0.51 15.20 -7.02
N ALA A 150 -1.43 15.12 -7.98
CA ALA A 150 -2.09 13.88 -8.37
C ALA A 150 -1.09 12.82 -8.85
N LEU A 151 -0.09 13.20 -9.64
CA LEU A 151 1.00 12.30 -10.08
C LEU A 151 1.88 11.81 -8.91
N ASN A 152 1.84 12.51 -7.78
CA ASN A 152 2.62 12.13 -6.59
C ASN A 152 1.82 11.34 -5.57
N TYR A 153 0.65 10.84 -5.89
CA TYR A 153 -0.14 10.06 -4.96
C TYR A 153 0.61 8.82 -4.44
N ALA A 154 0.30 8.47 -3.22
CA ALA A 154 0.70 7.23 -2.58
C ALA A 154 -0.53 6.48 -2.07
N VAL A 155 -0.35 5.25 -1.63
CA VAL A 155 -1.37 4.45 -0.97
C VAL A 155 -1.02 4.36 0.50
N ALA A 156 -1.97 4.71 1.35
CA ALA A 156 -1.88 4.53 2.78
C ALA A 156 -2.72 3.31 3.20
N ALA A 157 -2.32 2.68 4.28
CA ALA A 157 -3.01 1.54 4.87
C ALA A 157 -3.43 0.50 3.81
N CYS A 158 -4.72 0.30 3.58
CA CYS A 158 -5.23 -0.72 2.66
C CYS A 158 -5.29 -0.23 1.21
N TRP A 159 -6.06 0.86 0.95
CA TRP A 159 -6.29 1.41 -0.39
C TRP A 159 -6.58 2.92 -0.39
N GLU A 160 -6.22 3.60 0.66
CA GLU A 160 -6.46 5.04 0.79
C GLU A 160 -5.47 5.80 -0.09
N PHE A 161 -5.97 6.42 -1.17
CA PHE A 161 -5.16 7.28 -2.03
C PHE A 161 -4.92 8.61 -1.34
N ILE A 162 -3.68 8.87 -1.00
CA ILE A 162 -3.23 10.11 -0.36
C ILE A 162 -2.22 10.84 -1.23
N ILE A 163 -2.12 12.15 -1.03
CA ILE A 163 -1.06 12.96 -1.61
C ILE A 163 -0.12 13.41 -0.48
N PRO A 164 1.11 12.88 -0.42
CA PRO A 164 2.04 13.19 0.65
C PRO A 164 2.21 14.70 0.85
N GLY A 165 1.95 15.17 2.08
CA GLY A 165 2.05 16.59 2.45
C GLY A 165 0.91 17.48 1.96
N ARG A 166 -0.12 16.95 1.30
CA ARG A 166 -1.29 17.68 0.79
C ARG A 166 -2.62 17.08 1.17
N GLY A 167 -2.67 15.78 1.38
CA GLY A 167 -3.87 15.07 1.76
C GLY A 167 -4.21 15.24 3.23
N ALA A 168 -5.47 15.05 3.59
CA ALA A 168 -5.84 14.79 4.96
C ALA A 168 -5.35 13.39 5.36
N ASP A 169 -4.92 13.24 6.60
CA ASP A 169 -4.76 11.92 7.18
C ASP A 169 -6.08 11.15 7.09
N VAL A 170 -6.00 9.84 7.06
CA VAL A 170 -7.18 8.98 7.16
C VAL A 170 -7.44 8.75 8.66
N PRO A 171 -8.21 9.62 9.33
CA PRO A 171 -8.47 9.44 10.75
C PRO A 171 -9.50 8.32 10.92
N ASN A 172 -9.10 7.21 11.51
CA ASN A 172 -10.02 6.22 12.04
C ASN A 172 -10.56 6.73 13.38
N LEU A 173 -11.52 7.65 13.32
CA LEU A 173 -12.11 8.27 14.52
C LEU A 173 -13.12 7.36 15.18
N GLU A 174 -13.82 6.56 14.39
CA GLU A 174 -14.90 5.70 14.86
C GLU A 174 -15.09 4.53 13.89
N THR A 175 -15.42 3.37 14.44
CA THR A 175 -15.72 2.17 13.65
C THR A 175 -17.18 1.78 13.84
N MET A 176 -17.86 1.42 12.76
CA MET A 176 -19.18 0.81 12.80
C MET A 176 -19.05 -0.68 12.44
N ASP A 177 -19.40 -1.55 13.36
CA ASP A 177 -19.59 -2.96 13.06
C ASP A 177 -20.94 -3.16 12.35
N PHE A 178 -20.93 -2.98 11.02
CA PHE A 178 -22.14 -3.07 10.20
C PHE A 178 -22.84 -4.44 10.32
N PRO A 179 -22.14 -5.59 10.30
CA PRO A 179 -22.77 -6.89 10.55
C PRO A 179 -23.49 -6.97 11.89
N HIS A 180 -22.91 -6.39 12.95
CA HIS A 180 -23.52 -6.37 14.27
C HIS A 180 -24.82 -5.55 14.29
N VAL A 181 -24.77 -4.35 13.72
CA VAL A 181 -25.97 -3.48 13.59
C VAL A 181 -27.08 -4.19 12.84
N VAL A 182 -26.77 -4.84 11.72
CA VAL A 182 -27.77 -5.63 10.96
C VAL A 182 -28.33 -6.77 11.78
N SER A 183 -27.49 -7.49 12.52
CA SER A 183 -27.91 -8.60 13.39
C SER A 183 -28.83 -8.12 14.50
N ASP A 184 -28.51 -6.98 15.11
CA ASP A 184 -29.35 -6.40 16.17
C ASP A 184 -30.72 -5.97 15.63
N VAL A 185 -30.76 -5.29 14.48
CA VAL A 185 -32.04 -4.89 13.84
C VAL A 185 -32.88 -6.13 13.51
N ILE A 186 -32.26 -7.19 12.96
CA ILE A 186 -32.97 -8.43 12.66
C ILE A 186 -33.52 -9.05 13.96
N ALA A 187 -32.68 -9.14 15.02
CA ALA A 187 -33.09 -9.73 16.28
C ALA A 187 -34.24 -8.96 16.94
N GLU A 188 -34.26 -7.62 16.83
CA GLU A 188 -35.31 -6.77 17.42
C GLU A 188 -36.61 -6.77 16.61
N LYS A 189 -36.52 -6.89 15.27
CA LYS A 189 -37.65 -6.63 14.36
C LYS A 189 -38.23 -7.89 13.72
N LEU A 190 -37.52 -9.00 13.72
CA LEU A 190 -37.93 -10.20 12.97
C LEU A 190 -39.30 -10.72 13.36
N GLU A 191 -39.65 -10.65 14.65
CA GLU A 191 -40.96 -11.10 15.16
C GLU A 191 -42.10 -10.12 14.84
N GLU A 192 -41.78 -8.89 14.50
CA GLU A 192 -42.75 -7.81 14.18
C GLU A 192 -43.01 -7.68 12.68
N CYS A 193 -42.23 -8.35 11.83
CA CYS A 193 -42.30 -8.20 10.36
C CYS A 193 -42.75 -9.50 9.71
N ASP A 194 -43.78 -9.42 8.86
CA ASP A 194 -44.25 -10.57 8.07
C ASP A 194 -43.49 -10.72 6.75
N THR A 195 -42.78 -9.68 6.31
CA THR A 195 -42.06 -9.65 5.03
C THR A 195 -40.68 -9.03 5.17
N PHE A 196 -39.79 -9.39 4.25
CA PHE A 196 -38.46 -8.76 4.16
C PHE A 196 -38.54 -7.24 3.87
N ALA A 197 -39.55 -6.81 3.13
CA ALA A 197 -39.77 -5.38 2.84
C ALA A 197 -40.10 -4.61 4.11
N GLU A 198 -40.87 -5.17 5.02
CA GLU A 198 -41.19 -4.56 6.33
C GLU A 198 -39.96 -4.50 7.24
N LEU A 199 -39.08 -5.49 7.16
CA LEU A 199 -37.82 -5.49 7.92
C LEU A 199 -36.85 -4.39 7.46
N LEU A 200 -36.90 -4.03 6.17
CA LEU A 200 -36.06 -2.96 5.59
C LEU A 200 -36.61 -1.55 5.88
N GLY A 201 -37.86 -1.37 6.28
CA GLY A 201 -38.52 -0.10 6.53
C GLY A 201 -39.00 0.56 5.28
#